data_d90e4e309ade7d8d855ee0b6475ede92
#
_entry.id   d90e4e309ade7d8d855ee0b6475ede92
#
_cell.length_a   1.000
_cell.length_b   1.000
_cell.length_c   1.000
_cell.angle_alpha   90.00
_cell.angle_beta   90.00
_cell.angle_gamma   90.00
#
_symmetry.space_group_name_H-M   'P 1'
#
loop_
_entity.id
_entity.type
_entity.pdbx_description
1 polymer ?
#
loop_
_entity_poly.entity_id
_entity_poly.type
_entity_poly.pdbx_seq_one_letter_code
_entity_poly.pdbx_strand_id
1 'polypeptide(L)'
;VCSSDLVIGAGGVSTVAVKKIAMNADVFTDIMVASRTKSKCDKIAADIKNVKVQTAQVDADNVQELVALFNAFKPDLVVNLALPYQDLHIMDACLEYGVSYLDTANYEPLDEAKYQYSWQWAYKDRFEKAGLTAILGCGFDPGVTGVYTAYAAKHHFDEIHYLDIVDCNAGDHHKAFATNFNPEINIREITQNGRY
;
A
#
# COMPACT_ATOMS: atom_id res chain seq x y z
N VAL A 1 7.97 19.06 9.36
CA VAL A 1 7.28 18.91 8.06
C VAL A 1 5.93 18.27 8.38
N CYS A 2 4.85 18.97 8.06
CA CYS A 2 3.48 18.41 8.18
C CYS A 2 3.14 17.76 6.83
N SER A 3 2.48 16.61 6.85
CA SER A 3 2.06 15.86 5.66
C SER A 3 0.56 15.60 5.68
N SER A 4 -0.07 15.73 4.51
CA SER A 4 -1.46 15.35 4.26
C SER A 4 -1.46 14.02 3.52
N ASP A 5 -1.93 12.95 4.15
CA ASP A 5 -1.80 11.58 3.63
C ASP A 5 -3.14 10.96 3.34
N LEU A 6 -3.29 10.50 2.09
CA LEU A 6 -4.49 9.82 1.64
C LEU A 6 -4.25 8.31 1.52
N VAL A 7 -4.94 7.55 2.34
CA VAL A 7 -4.93 6.08 2.30
C VAL A 7 -6.09 5.58 1.44
N ILE A 8 -5.77 4.89 0.35
CA ILE A 8 -6.75 4.21 -0.51
C ILE A 8 -6.86 2.75 -0.09
N GLY A 9 -8.07 2.32 0.24
CA GLY A 9 -8.37 0.99 0.77
C GLY A 9 -8.81 1.06 2.24
N ALA A 10 -9.73 0.17 2.65
CA ALA A 10 -10.25 0.08 4.01
C ALA A 10 -10.39 -1.39 4.45
N GLY A 11 -9.34 -2.18 4.22
CA GLY A 11 -9.21 -3.57 4.62
C GLY A 11 -8.49 -3.75 5.95
N GLY A 12 -8.06 -4.99 6.23
CA GLY A 12 -7.31 -5.34 7.44
C GLY A 12 -6.00 -4.57 7.56
N VAL A 13 -5.22 -4.53 6.48
CA VAL A 13 -3.94 -3.79 6.43
C VAL A 13 -4.16 -2.30 6.73
N SER A 14 -5.15 -1.68 6.08
CA SER A 14 -5.47 -0.25 6.30
C SER A 14 -5.86 0.04 7.74
N THR A 15 -6.58 -0.88 8.39
CA THR A 15 -6.97 -0.74 9.80
C THR A 15 -5.74 -0.59 10.71
N VAL A 16 -4.67 -1.33 10.44
CA VAL A 16 -3.43 -1.24 11.20
C VAL A 16 -2.60 -0.02 10.76
N ALA A 17 -2.41 0.16 9.46
CA ALA A 17 -1.58 1.21 8.90
C ALA A 17 -2.07 2.61 9.31
N VAL A 18 -3.36 2.90 9.16
CA VAL A 18 -3.92 4.20 9.53
C VAL A 18 -3.77 4.48 11.04
N LYS A 19 -3.92 3.46 11.89
CA LYS A 19 -3.66 3.61 13.34
C LYS A 19 -2.18 3.94 13.61
N LYS A 20 -1.26 3.32 12.87
CA LYS A 20 0.19 3.60 13.01
C LYS A 20 0.57 4.98 12.46
N ILE A 21 0.00 5.40 11.34
CA ILE A 21 0.14 6.76 10.81
C ILE A 21 -0.36 7.77 11.85
N ALA A 22 -1.55 7.56 12.40
CA ALA A 22 -2.14 8.42 13.43
C ALA A 22 -1.32 8.51 14.74
N MET A 23 -0.51 7.49 15.07
CA MET A 23 0.41 7.54 16.22
C MET A 23 1.55 8.54 16.02
N ASN A 24 1.81 8.98 14.78
CA ASN A 24 2.83 9.97 14.40
C ASN A 24 2.17 11.25 13.87
N ALA A 25 1.11 11.72 14.56
CA ALA A 25 0.31 12.87 14.15
C ALA A 25 1.07 14.22 14.20
N ASP A 26 2.28 14.24 14.76
CA ASP A 26 3.22 15.34 14.69
C ASP A 26 3.86 15.50 13.28
N VAL A 27 3.85 14.43 12.49
CA VAL A 27 4.30 14.41 11.10
C VAL A 27 3.11 14.32 10.15
N PHE A 28 2.22 13.36 10.36
CA PHE A 28 1.02 13.09 9.55
C PHE A 28 -0.17 13.85 10.14
N THR A 29 -0.29 15.12 9.78
CA THR A 29 -1.24 16.04 10.43
C THR A 29 -2.65 15.94 9.90
N ASP A 30 -2.78 15.62 8.61
CA ASP A 30 -4.05 15.46 7.91
C ASP A 30 -4.14 14.07 7.29
N ILE A 31 -5.07 13.27 7.77
CA ILE A 31 -5.23 11.88 7.34
C ILE A 31 -6.60 11.69 6.73
N MET A 32 -6.67 11.11 5.55
CA MET A 32 -7.92 10.65 4.95
C MET A 32 -7.85 9.17 4.60
N VAL A 33 -8.94 8.45 4.82
CA VAL A 33 -9.13 7.07 4.35
C VAL A 33 -10.26 7.04 3.33
N ALA A 34 -10.01 6.48 2.17
CA ALA A 34 -11.01 6.37 1.11
C ALA A 34 -11.11 4.96 0.55
N SER A 35 -12.32 4.51 0.24
CA SER A 35 -12.58 3.24 -0.41
C SER A 35 -13.98 3.20 -1.02
N ARG A 36 -14.29 2.18 -1.80
CA ARG A 36 -15.64 1.96 -2.35
C ARG A 36 -16.72 1.84 -1.27
N THR A 37 -16.36 1.38 -0.09
CA THR A 37 -17.29 1.20 1.05
C THR A 37 -16.98 2.20 2.15
N LYS A 38 -17.54 3.40 2.07
CA LYS A 38 -17.30 4.49 3.03
C LYS A 38 -17.48 4.06 4.50
N SER A 39 -18.46 3.21 4.80
CA SER A 39 -18.72 2.75 6.16
C SER A 39 -17.55 1.97 6.79
N LYS A 40 -16.69 1.34 5.98
CA LYS A 40 -15.45 0.72 6.47
C LYS A 40 -14.42 1.78 6.85
N CYS A 41 -14.31 2.85 6.06
CA CYS A 41 -13.45 4.00 6.37
C CYS A 41 -13.91 4.67 7.68
N ASP A 42 -15.21 4.87 7.82
CA ASP A 42 -15.80 5.48 9.03
C ASP A 42 -15.50 4.65 10.30
N LYS A 43 -15.51 3.32 10.20
CA LYS A 43 -15.11 2.44 11.32
C LYS A 43 -13.65 2.62 11.71
N ILE A 44 -12.74 2.67 10.73
CA ILE A 44 -11.31 2.90 10.99
C ILE A 44 -11.13 4.26 11.68
N ALA A 45 -11.75 5.31 11.14
CA ALA A 45 -11.67 6.66 11.70
C ALA A 45 -12.24 6.74 13.11
N ALA A 46 -13.34 6.04 13.39
CA ALA A 46 -13.99 6.04 14.71
C ALA A 46 -13.11 5.46 15.83
N ASP A 47 -12.18 4.57 15.50
CA ASP A 47 -11.25 3.95 16.45
C ASP A 47 -10.07 4.87 16.83
N ILE A 48 -9.82 5.94 16.07
CA ILE A 48 -8.68 6.86 16.24
C ILE A 48 -9.14 8.09 17.00
N LYS A 49 -8.47 8.43 18.11
CA LYS A 49 -8.90 9.50 19.02
C LYS A 49 -7.91 10.66 19.14
N ASN A 50 -6.67 10.46 18.72
CA ASN A 50 -5.57 11.42 18.88
C ASN A 50 -5.44 12.40 17.71
N VAL A 51 -6.01 12.08 16.55
CA VAL A 51 -6.04 12.94 15.37
C VAL A 51 -7.36 12.75 14.62
N LYS A 52 -7.83 13.77 13.92
CA LYS A 52 -9.04 13.67 13.10
C LYS A 52 -8.69 12.95 11.79
N VAL A 53 -9.31 11.81 11.55
CA VAL A 53 -9.23 11.09 10.28
C VAL A 53 -10.49 11.40 9.45
N GLN A 54 -10.28 11.95 8.26
CA GLN A 54 -11.34 12.19 7.28
C GLN A 54 -11.67 10.90 6.52
N THR A 55 -12.87 10.80 6.00
CA THR A 55 -13.30 9.61 5.24
C THR A 55 -14.01 10.01 3.95
N ALA A 56 -13.76 9.26 2.88
CA ALA A 56 -14.41 9.46 1.60
C ALA A 56 -14.83 8.13 0.97
N GLN A 57 -15.76 8.22 0.02
CA GLN A 57 -16.05 7.14 -0.92
C GLN A 57 -15.33 7.42 -2.23
N VAL A 58 -14.67 6.42 -2.79
CA VAL A 58 -14.02 6.49 -4.10
C VAL A 58 -13.93 5.11 -4.72
N ASP A 59 -14.13 5.03 -6.02
CA ASP A 59 -13.78 3.84 -6.79
C ASP A 59 -12.34 3.98 -7.31
N ALA A 60 -11.44 3.14 -6.81
CA ALA A 60 -10.04 3.17 -7.20
C ALA A 60 -9.78 2.63 -8.63
N ASP A 61 -10.78 2.05 -9.28
CA ASP A 61 -10.72 1.72 -10.71
C ASP A 61 -11.06 2.93 -11.60
N ASN A 62 -11.53 4.04 -11.01
CA ASN A 62 -11.90 5.26 -11.72
C ASN A 62 -10.90 6.39 -11.45
N VAL A 63 -9.98 6.62 -12.41
CA VAL A 63 -8.93 7.64 -12.32
C VAL A 63 -9.53 9.04 -12.08
N GLN A 64 -10.64 9.38 -12.73
CA GLN A 64 -11.25 10.73 -12.61
C GLN A 64 -11.87 10.96 -11.22
N GLU A 65 -12.45 9.92 -10.59
CA GLU A 65 -12.92 10.01 -9.20
C GLU A 65 -11.74 10.20 -8.23
N LEU A 66 -10.64 9.47 -8.45
CA LEU A 66 -9.42 9.64 -7.67
C LEU A 66 -8.86 11.05 -7.79
N VAL A 67 -8.71 11.58 -9.01
CA VAL A 67 -8.23 12.95 -9.26
C VAL A 67 -9.14 13.99 -8.62
N ALA A 68 -10.47 13.82 -8.72
CA ALA A 68 -11.42 14.71 -8.05
C ALA A 68 -11.25 14.69 -6.52
N LEU A 69 -11.03 13.51 -5.92
CA LEU A 69 -10.75 13.36 -4.49
C LEU A 69 -9.42 14.03 -4.12
N PHE A 70 -8.36 13.85 -4.92
CA PHE A 70 -7.05 14.47 -4.67
C PHE A 70 -7.15 16.01 -4.75
N ASN A 71 -7.90 16.56 -5.70
CA ASN A 71 -8.15 17.99 -5.77
C ASN A 71 -8.88 18.54 -4.53
N ALA A 72 -9.80 17.76 -3.96
CA ALA A 72 -10.55 18.16 -2.77
C ALA A 72 -9.72 18.06 -1.48
N PHE A 73 -8.93 17.01 -1.30
CA PHE A 73 -8.16 16.75 -0.09
C PHE A 73 -6.76 17.36 -0.13
N LYS A 74 -6.14 17.43 -1.30
CA LYS A 74 -4.77 17.93 -1.56
C LYS A 74 -3.71 17.12 -0.82
N PRO A 75 -3.59 15.82 -1.10
CA PRO A 75 -2.60 14.98 -0.42
C PRO A 75 -1.17 15.33 -0.86
N ASP A 76 -0.21 15.20 0.07
CA ASP A 76 1.23 15.20 -0.20
C ASP A 76 1.73 13.79 -0.54
N LEU A 77 1.02 12.76 -0.08
CA LEU A 77 1.31 11.35 -0.34
C LEU A 77 0.02 10.54 -0.49
N VAL A 78 -0.01 9.66 -1.48
CA VAL A 78 -1.03 8.62 -1.62
C VAL A 78 -0.45 7.28 -1.20
N VAL A 79 -1.07 6.65 -0.19
CA VAL A 79 -0.72 5.31 0.32
C VAL A 79 -1.76 4.33 -0.19
N ASN A 80 -1.37 3.50 -1.13
CA ASN A 80 -2.25 2.50 -1.72
C ASN A 80 -2.24 1.20 -0.91
N LEU A 81 -3.34 0.92 -0.24
CA LEU A 81 -3.63 -0.33 0.49
C LEU A 81 -4.91 -0.99 -0.06
N ALA A 82 -5.26 -0.69 -1.30
CA ALA A 82 -6.33 -1.34 -2.03
C ALA A 82 -5.89 -2.73 -2.53
N LEU A 83 -6.71 -3.38 -3.33
CA LEU A 83 -6.30 -4.62 -3.97
C LEU A 83 -5.30 -4.33 -5.11
N PRO A 84 -4.37 -5.24 -5.41
CA PRO A 84 -3.33 -5.02 -6.41
C PRO A 84 -3.87 -4.69 -7.81
N TYR A 85 -5.10 -5.05 -8.11
CA TYR A 85 -5.77 -4.76 -9.39
C TYR A 85 -5.91 -3.25 -9.68
N GLN A 86 -5.91 -2.41 -8.64
CA GLN A 86 -6.12 -0.97 -8.73
C GLN A 86 -4.83 -0.15 -8.84
N ASP A 87 -3.66 -0.77 -8.66
CA ASP A 87 -2.39 -0.06 -8.53
C ASP A 87 -2.11 0.90 -9.69
N LEU A 88 -2.28 0.44 -10.93
CA LEU A 88 -1.97 1.25 -12.11
C LEU A 88 -2.93 2.43 -12.27
N HIS A 89 -4.22 2.27 -11.95
CA HIS A 89 -5.19 3.37 -11.98
C HIS A 89 -4.85 4.44 -10.93
N ILE A 90 -4.42 4.00 -9.72
CA ILE A 90 -4.01 4.94 -8.67
C ILE A 90 -2.71 5.65 -9.07
N MET A 91 -1.73 4.94 -9.68
CA MET A 91 -0.51 5.55 -10.20
C MET A 91 -0.79 6.57 -11.32
N ASP A 92 -1.74 6.27 -12.23
CA ASP A 92 -2.18 7.23 -13.25
C ASP A 92 -2.81 8.47 -12.63
N ALA A 93 -3.69 8.31 -11.63
CA ALA A 93 -4.28 9.44 -10.91
C ALA A 93 -3.22 10.27 -10.16
N CYS A 94 -2.22 9.61 -9.55
CA CYS A 94 -1.10 10.30 -8.89
C CYS A 94 -0.29 11.15 -9.87
N LEU A 95 -0.01 10.63 -11.06
CA LEU A 95 0.70 11.37 -12.10
C LEU A 95 -0.13 12.52 -12.67
N GLU A 96 -1.44 12.33 -12.87
CA GLU A 96 -2.34 13.36 -13.38
C GLU A 96 -2.47 14.52 -12.40
N TYR A 97 -2.59 14.23 -11.10
CA TYR A 97 -2.70 15.25 -10.06
C TYR A 97 -1.34 15.86 -9.66
N GLY A 98 -0.26 15.08 -9.73
CA GLY A 98 1.08 15.52 -9.31
C GLY A 98 1.39 15.22 -7.84
N VAL A 99 1.13 13.99 -7.37
CA VAL A 99 1.39 13.55 -5.99
C VAL A 99 2.24 12.26 -5.98
N SER A 100 3.07 12.11 -4.93
CA SER A 100 3.87 10.91 -4.72
C SER A 100 3.03 9.70 -4.30
N TYR A 101 3.51 8.50 -4.59
CA TYR A 101 2.81 7.23 -4.46
C TYR A 101 3.59 6.24 -3.58
N LEU A 102 2.88 5.43 -2.82
CA LEU A 102 3.43 4.29 -2.08
C LEU A 102 2.44 3.14 -2.11
N ASP A 103 2.92 1.92 -2.34
CA ASP A 103 2.14 0.68 -2.21
C ASP A 103 2.83 -0.38 -1.34
N THR A 104 2.12 -1.49 -1.13
CA THR A 104 2.59 -2.63 -0.33
C THR A 104 2.63 -3.95 -1.11
N ALA A 105 2.20 -3.95 -2.37
CA ALA A 105 2.09 -5.15 -3.20
C ALA A 105 2.29 -4.81 -4.68
N ASN A 106 2.61 -5.82 -5.49
CA ASN A 106 2.71 -5.66 -6.93
C ASN A 106 1.33 -5.69 -7.59
N TYR A 107 1.19 -4.97 -8.70
CA TYR A 107 0.02 -5.07 -9.56
C TYR A 107 -0.19 -6.49 -10.10
N GLU A 108 -1.44 -6.91 -10.14
CA GLU A 108 -1.86 -8.15 -10.80
C GLU A 108 -3.07 -7.90 -11.72
N PRO A 109 -3.08 -8.45 -12.95
CA PRO A 109 -4.30 -8.57 -13.71
C PRO A 109 -5.35 -9.44 -13.00
N LEU A 110 -6.65 -9.12 -13.17
CA LEU A 110 -7.73 -9.91 -12.55
C LEU A 110 -7.80 -11.35 -13.04
N ASP A 111 -7.48 -11.58 -14.31
CA ASP A 111 -7.59 -12.85 -15.01
C ASP A 111 -6.34 -13.73 -14.92
N GLU A 112 -5.21 -13.17 -14.49
CA GLU A 112 -3.95 -13.90 -14.41
C GLU A 112 -3.17 -13.51 -13.17
N ALA A 113 -2.84 -14.48 -12.32
CA ALA A 113 -1.95 -14.26 -11.19
C ALA A 113 -0.50 -14.19 -11.67
N LYS A 114 0.16 -13.05 -11.47
CA LYS A 114 1.56 -12.83 -11.83
C LYS A 114 2.29 -12.00 -10.78
N TYR A 115 3.31 -12.58 -10.19
CA TYR A 115 4.18 -11.93 -9.21
C TYR A 115 5.33 -11.22 -9.90
N GLN A 116 5.13 -9.97 -10.30
CA GLN A 116 6.17 -9.15 -10.92
C GLN A 116 5.85 -7.66 -10.84
N TYR A 117 6.88 -6.83 -10.65
CA TYR A 117 6.76 -5.38 -10.63
C TYR A 117 6.91 -4.70 -12.01
N SER A 118 7.05 -5.45 -13.10
CA SER A 118 7.32 -4.89 -14.43
C SER A 118 6.31 -3.85 -14.89
N TRP A 119 5.02 -4.00 -14.54
CA TRP A 119 3.98 -3.02 -14.87
C TRP A 119 4.16 -1.70 -14.14
N GLN A 120 4.46 -1.74 -12.85
CA GLN A 120 4.69 -0.52 -12.05
C GLN A 120 6.04 0.10 -12.39
N TRP A 121 7.09 -0.69 -12.65
CA TRP A 121 8.38 -0.19 -13.14
C TRP A 121 8.29 0.51 -14.48
N ALA A 122 7.34 0.19 -15.35
CA ALA A 122 7.08 0.91 -16.60
C ALA A 122 6.67 2.38 -16.37
N TYR A 123 6.25 2.74 -15.15
CA TYR A 123 5.92 4.13 -14.78
C TYR A 123 7.15 4.96 -14.38
N LYS A 124 8.33 4.37 -14.23
CA LYS A 124 9.55 5.03 -13.74
C LYS A 124 9.81 6.37 -14.41
N ASP A 125 9.92 6.37 -15.73
CA ASP A 125 10.25 7.59 -16.50
C ASP A 125 9.17 8.69 -16.36
N ARG A 126 7.91 8.29 -16.18
CA ARG A 126 6.79 9.23 -15.99
C ARG A 126 6.89 9.92 -14.62
N PHE A 127 7.17 9.15 -13.55
CA PHE A 127 7.38 9.70 -12.21
C PHE A 127 8.64 10.56 -12.14
N GLU A 128 9.76 10.13 -12.73
CA GLU A 128 10.99 10.91 -12.80
C GLU A 128 10.79 12.25 -13.51
N LYS A 129 10.13 12.27 -14.68
CA LYS A 129 9.81 13.51 -15.41
C LYS A 129 8.90 14.45 -14.64
N ALA A 130 7.99 13.91 -13.85
CA ALA A 130 7.09 14.69 -13.00
C ALA A 130 7.77 15.19 -11.70
N GLY A 131 8.98 14.73 -11.38
CA GLY A 131 9.66 15.04 -10.12
C GLY A 131 8.97 14.38 -8.92
N LEU A 132 8.25 13.28 -9.13
CA LEU A 132 7.51 12.56 -8.12
C LEU A 132 8.23 11.28 -7.71
N THR A 133 7.94 10.81 -6.50
CA THR A 133 8.47 9.55 -5.97
C THR A 133 7.38 8.49 -5.95
N ALA A 134 7.71 7.28 -6.42
CA ALA A 134 6.91 6.08 -6.20
C ALA A 134 7.72 5.07 -5.40
N ILE A 135 7.23 4.67 -4.21
CA ILE A 135 7.82 3.61 -3.39
C ILE A 135 6.97 2.37 -3.57
N LEU A 136 7.55 1.34 -4.17
CA LEU A 136 6.87 0.08 -4.47
C LEU A 136 7.22 -0.99 -3.45
N GLY A 137 6.24 -1.81 -3.06
CA GLY A 137 6.45 -2.94 -2.17
C GLY A 137 6.85 -2.55 -0.75
N CYS A 138 6.30 -1.49 -0.19
CA CYS A 138 6.58 -1.04 1.17
C CYS A 138 5.72 -1.79 2.21
N GLY A 139 5.63 -3.11 2.07
CA GLY A 139 4.90 -4.00 2.97
C GLY A 139 5.82 -4.79 3.90
N PHE A 140 5.41 -5.99 4.25
CA PHE A 140 6.24 -6.93 5.01
C PHE A 140 7.07 -7.78 4.05
N ASP A 141 6.39 -8.49 3.14
CA ASP A 141 6.99 -9.29 2.07
C ASP A 141 6.12 -9.11 0.80
N PRO A 142 6.53 -8.22 -0.08
CA PRO A 142 7.76 -7.42 -0.12
C PRO A 142 7.79 -6.23 0.85
N GLY A 143 9.02 -5.85 1.25
CA GLY A 143 9.30 -4.64 2.01
C GLY A 143 10.31 -4.86 3.13
N VAL A 144 9.86 -5.17 4.34
CA VAL A 144 10.71 -5.38 5.54
C VAL A 144 11.76 -6.46 5.30
N THR A 145 11.41 -7.55 4.62
CA THR A 145 12.33 -8.64 4.27
C THR A 145 13.47 -8.16 3.37
N GLY A 146 13.17 -7.32 2.39
CA GLY A 146 14.17 -6.68 1.54
C GLY A 146 15.09 -5.73 2.32
N VAL A 147 14.53 -4.95 3.25
CA VAL A 147 15.31 -4.06 4.12
C VAL A 147 16.25 -4.85 5.01
N TYR A 148 15.80 -5.95 5.61
CA TYR A 148 16.68 -6.82 6.42
C TYR A 148 17.79 -7.44 5.60
N THR A 149 17.48 -7.89 4.39
CA THR A 149 18.49 -8.44 3.47
C THR A 149 19.54 -7.39 3.11
N ALA A 150 19.12 -6.19 2.73
CA ALA A 150 20.03 -5.10 2.41
C ALA A 150 20.87 -4.66 3.62
N TYR A 151 20.28 -4.61 4.81
CA TYR A 151 20.99 -4.31 6.04
C TYR A 151 22.04 -5.37 6.36
N ALA A 152 21.69 -6.64 6.24
CA ALA A 152 22.62 -7.76 6.47
C ALA A 152 23.78 -7.73 5.47
N ALA A 153 23.51 -7.54 4.18
CA ALA A 153 24.52 -7.41 3.13
C ALA A 153 25.47 -6.24 3.40
N LYS A 154 24.94 -5.10 3.89
CA LYS A 154 25.76 -3.91 4.14
C LYS A 154 26.62 -4.01 5.40
N HIS A 155 26.16 -4.68 6.45
CA HIS A 155 26.72 -4.56 7.79
C HIS A 155 27.30 -5.87 8.37
N HIS A 156 26.92 -7.03 7.82
CA HIS A 156 27.24 -8.32 8.44
C HIS A 156 27.92 -9.33 7.51
N PHE A 157 27.81 -9.15 6.18
CA PHE A 157 28.35 -10.11 5.22
C PHE A 157 29.10 -9.39 4.10
N ASP A 158 30.23 -9.96 3.67
CA ASP A 158 30.96 -9.50 2.50
C ASP A 158 30.27 -9.97 1.21
N GLU A 159 29.66 -11.15 1.24
CA GLU A 159 28.91 -11.77 0.15
C GLU A 159 27.79 -12.65 0.67
N ILE A 160 26.63 -12.64 0.01
CA ILE A 160 25.49 -13.52 0.33
C ILE A 160 25.40 -14.59 -0.76
N HIS A 161 25.68 -15.85 -0.41
CA HIS A 161 25.58 -16.98 -1.33
C HIS A 161 24.19 -17.63 -1.36
N TYR A 162 23.46 -17.51 -0.26
CA TYR A 162 22.13 -18.10 -0.10
C TYR A 162 21.28 -17.21 0.77
N LEU A 163 20.03 -17.04 0.38
CA LEU A 163 19.03 -16.31 1.14
C LEU A 163 17.76 -17.16 1.25
N ASP A 164 17.32 -17.39 2.47
CA ASP A 164 16.03 -18.02 2.76
C ASP A 164 15.20 -17.09 3.63
N ILE A 165 13.98 -16.79 3.20
CA ILE A 165 13.04 -15.94 3.92
C ILE A 165 11.91 -16.84 4.43
N VAL A 166 11.81 -16.97 5.74
CA VAL A 166 10.76 -17.73 6.40
C VAL A 166 10.05 -16.83 7.39
N ASP A 167 8.78 -16.66 7.20
CA ASP A 167 7.92 -15.96 8.15
C ASP A 167 6.87 -16.90 8.75
N CYS A 168 6.41 -16.58 9.93
CA CYS A 168 5.33 -17.30 10.59
C CYS A 168 4.37 -16.35 11.29
N ASN A 169 3.09 -16.67 11.22
CA ASN A 169 2.07 -15.95 11.97
C ASN A 169 1.81 -16.66 13.31
N ALA A 170 2.20 -16.00 14.40
CA ALA A 170 1.97 -16.49 15.76
C ALA A 170 0.63 -16.01 16.35
N GLY A 171 -0.21 -15.33 15.57
CA GLY A 171 -1.53 -14.86 16.00
C GLY A 171 -2.51 -16.02 16.15
N ASP A 172 -3.37 -15.94 17.19
CA ASP A 172 -4.51 -16.84 17.35
C ASP A 172 -5.80 -16.12 16.97
N HIS A 173 -6.44 -16.58 15.93
CA HIS A 173 -7.70 -16.05 15.43
C HIS A 173 -8.93 -16.83 15.97
N HIS A 174 -8.73 -17.85 16.79
CA HIS A 174 -9.78 -18.78 17.28
C HIS A 174 -10.60 -19.39 16.15
N LYS A 175 -10.00 -19.60 14.98
CA LYS A 175 -10.61 -20.18 13.78
C LYS A 175 -9.68 -21.22 13.17
N ALA A 176 -10.27 -22.23 12.51
CA ALA A 176 -9.50 -23.26 11.80
C ALA A 176 -8.67 -22.70 10.63
N PHE A 177 -9.16 -21.63 10.02
CA PHE A 177 -8.47 -20.90 8.95
C PHE A 177 -8.71 -19.38 9.10
N ALA A 178 -7.66 -18.61 9.00
CA ALA A 178 -7.73 -17.14 8.95
C ALA A 178 -6.56 -16.60 8.13
N THR A 179 -6.79 -15.46 7.47
CA THR A 179 -5.76 -14.69 6.77
C THR A 179 -5.76 -13.25 7.29
N ASN A 180 -4.60 -12.58 7.23
CA ASN A 180 -4.47 -11.18 7.65
C ASN A 180 -4.87 -10.19 6.56
N PHE A 181 -4.94 -10.64 5.31
CA PHE A 181 -5.33 -9.85 4.14
C PHE A 181 -6.28 -10.67 3.25
N ASN A 182 -6.55 -10.20 2.04
CA ASN A 182 -7.53 -10.83 1.15
C ASN A 182 -7.24 -12.32 0.91
N PRO A 183 -8.19 -13.25 1.18
CA PRO A 183 -7.97 -14.68 1.02
C PRO A 183 -7.65 -15.10 -0.43
N GLU A 184 -8.23 -14.43 -1.42
CA GLU A 184 -7.96 -14.70 -2.84
C GLU A 184 -6.51 -14.40 -3.18
N ILE A 185 -5.99 -13.25 -2.72
CA ILE A 185 -4.59 -12.87 -2.94
C ILE A 185 -3.67 -13.90 -2.29
N ASN A 186 -3.95 -14.32 -1.05
CA ASN A 186 -3.20 -15.41 -0.40
C ASN A 186 -3.14 -16.69 -1.25
N ILE A 187 -4.27 -17.10 -1.83
CA ILE A 187 -4.30 -18.30 -2.66
C ILE A 187 -3.47 -18.10 -3.93
N ARG A 188 -3.55 -16.93 -4.56
CA ARG A 188 -2.75 -16.59 -5.74
C ARG A 188 -1.26 -16.67 -5.42
N GLU A 189 -0.84 -16.10 -4.28
CA GLU A 189 0.55 -16.10 -3.81
C GLU A 189 1.14 -17.50 -3.70
N ILE A 190 0.43 -18.43 -3.09
CA ILE A 190 0.95 -19.80 -2.86
C ILE A 190 0.81 -20.73 -4.08
N THR A 191 0.09 -20.34 -5.12
CA THR A 191 -0.18 -21.19 -6.29
C THR A 191 0.55 -20.77 -7.56
N GLN A 192 1.21 -19.60 -7.57
CA GLN A 192 1.86 -19.05 -8.76
C GLN A 192 3.37 -18.96 -8.60
N ASN A 193 4.05 -18.96 -9.75
CA ASN A 193 5.50 -18.74 -9.78
C ASN A 193 5.80 -17.24 -9.68
N GLY A 194 6.69 -16.87 -8.76
CA GLY A 194 7.24 -15.53 -8.69
C GLY A 194 8.16 -15.20 -9.86
N ARG A 195 8.25 -13.93 -10.22
CA ARG A 195 9.23 -13.37 -11.15
C ARG A 195 9.89 -12.14 -10.53
N TYR A 196 11.17 -12.02 -10.72
CA TYR A 196 12.02 -10.90 -10.24
C TYR A 196 12.81 -10.30 -11.40
#